data_10b406d9387abd402448144382b5fb3c
#
_entry.id   10b406d9387abd402448144382b5fb3c
#
_cell.length_a   1.000
_cell.length_b   1.000
_cell.length_c   1.000
_cell.angle_alpha   90.00
_cell.angle_beta   90.00
_cell.angle_gamma   90.00
#
_symmetry.space_group_name_H-M   'P 1'
#
loop_
_entity.id
_entity.type
_entity.pdbx_description
1 polymer ?
#
loop_
_entity_poly.entity_id
_entity_poly.type
_entity_poly.pdbx_seq_one_letter_code
_entity_poly.pdbx_strand_id
1 'polypeptide(L)'
;MSSIPTTQTAATVPKLGGGVKFVHNYPVPQPGHNEVLAKVLYSGVCQSDLHTQAGIASDSRGNPITKVKLPHVGGHEGVGRIVAIGPGCDDDIRLGTFVGIRFASRICRRCEFCLAGKEQHCIKSTNHLHHEDGSFQEYIALDAGYLTILPDDIDPAVIGPVLCAGLTTYKAVKNANVKAGDWVVVVGAGGGLGHLAVQYARAQGAIVIGIDGGAAKGDFVKEIGASEYIDFTTTPNLTEKVIELTSGGANAVIVTAASVKAFQQAADMLKVGGTLSCVGIPAEKGYLLTPISSIVIKGLHITGNLVGSLKECLEAVDLVRRGVVKPKISIRPFEDLPTIYDELEKGEVPGRVVLKIAKDE
;
A
#
# COMPACT_ATOMS: atom_id res chain seq x y z
N MET A 1 -16.92 -8.77 28.65
CA MET A 1 -16.50 -7.78 27.62
C MET A 1 -16.49 -6.43 28.28
N SER A 2 -15.38 -5.69 28.24
CA SER A 2 -15.32 -4.31 28.72
C SER A 2 -16.33 -3.48 27.92
N SER A 3 -17.02 -2.54 28.60
CA SER A 3 -17.98 -1.64 27.93
C SER A 3 -17.26 -0.78 26.90
N ILE A 4 -17.82 -0.66 25.70
CA ILE A 4 -17.30 0.25 24.66
C ILE A 4 -17.38 1.69 25.20
N PRO A 5 -16.27 2.44 25.19
CA PRO A 5 -16.26 3.82 25.69
C PRO A 5 -17.04 4.75 24.73
N THR A 6 -17.46 5.91 25.22
CA THR A 6 -18.13 6.94 24.41
C THR A 6 -17.13 7.84 23.67
N THR A 7 -15.88 7.90 24.17
CA THR A 7 -14.79 8.70 23.59
C THR A 7 -13.53 7.86 23.45
N GLN A 8 -12.65 8.28 22.56
CA GLN A 8 -11.42 7.59 22.20
C GLN A 8 -10.27 8.58 21.94
N THR A 9 -9.07 8.05 21.79
CA THR A 9 -7.94 8.80 21.24
C THR A 9 -7.90 8.65 19.72
N ALA A 10 -7.78 9.79 19.01
CA ALA A 10 -7.59 9.83 17.58
C ALA A 10 -6.48 10.81 17.20
N ALA A 11 -5.68 10.46 16.20
CA ALA A 11 -4.70 11.36 15.57
C ALA A 11 -5.39 12.11 14.43
N THR A 12 -5.70 13.39 14.66
CA THR A 12 -6.46 14.22 13.73
C THR A 12 -5.59 15.19 12.97
N VAL A 13 -5.98 15.50 11.74
CA VAL A 13 -5.45 16.60 10.92
C VAL A 13 -6.54 17.68 10.83
N PRO A 14 -6.42 18.79 11.60
CA PRO A 14 -7.46 19.82 11.63
C PRO A 14 -7.59 20.60 10.31
N LYS A 15 -6.47 20.74 9.58
CA LYS A 15 -6.38 21.35 8.25
C LYS A 15 -5.21 20.74 7.48
N LEU A 16 -5.30 20.68 6.17
CA LEU A 16 -4.19 20.21 5.32
C LEU A 16 -2.94 21.07 5.55
N GLY A 17 -1.78 20.43 5.66
CA GLY A 17 -0.51 21.07 6.03
C GLY A 17 -0.40 21.51 7.49
N GLY A 18 -1.40 21.21 8.33
CA GLY A 18 -1.46 21.68 9.73
C GLY A 18 -0.83 20.75 10.77
N GLY A 19 -0.23 19.65 10.34
CA GLY A 19 0.31 18.63 11.24
C GLY A 19 -0.76 17.77 11.91
N VAL A 20 -0.30 16.77 12.65
CA VAL A 20 -1.15 15.84 13.41
C VAL A 20 -1.39 16.37 14.82
N LYS A 21 -2.62 16.25 15.32
CA LYS A 21 -3.01 16.54 16.71
C LYS A 21 -3.72 15.35 17.32
N PHE A 22 -3.26 14.91 18.48
CA PHE A 22 -3.97 13.89 19.26
C PHE A 22 -5.15 14.51 20.01
N VAL A 23 -6.33 13.92 19.82
CA VAL A 23 -7.59 14.29 20.50
C VAL A 23 -8.03 13.11 21.34
N HIS A 24 -8.00 13.26 22.69
CA HIS A 24 -8.30 12.15 23.63
C HIS A 24 -9.79 12.00 23.95
N ASN A 25 -10.62 12.92 23.51
CA ASN A 25 -12.07 12.88 23.67
C ASN A 25 -12.80 12.84 22.32
N TYR A 26 -12.17 12.24 21.31
CA TYR A 26 -12.80 12.04 20.00
C TYR A 26 -13.97 11.06 20.15
N PRO A 27 -15.13 11.32 19.52
CA PRO A 27 -16.28 10.44 19.67
C PRO A 27 -16.00 9.02 19.14
N VAL A 28 -16.43 7.99 19.88
CA VAL A 28 -16.49 6.63 19.32
C VAL A 28 -17.77 6.54 18.47
N PRO A 29 -17.65 6.17 17.16
CA PRO A 29 -18.82 6.06 16.31
C PRO A 29 -19.71 4.90 16.76
N GLN A 30 -21.04 5.08 16.66
CA GLN A 30 -21.98 3.98 16.81
C GLN A 30 -22.20 3.33 15.46
N PRO A 31 -22.11 1.98 15.33
CA PRO A 31 -22.34 1.32 14.05
C PRO A 31 -23.79 1.48 13.62
N GLY A 32 -23.99 2.09 12.45
CA GLY A 32 -25.30 2.28 11.84
C GLY A 32 -25.80 1.02 11.13
N HIS A 33 -26.82 1.19 10.28
CA HIS A 33 -27.35 0.09 9.47
C HIS A 33 -26.28 -0.43 8.50
N ASN A 34 -26.06 -1.75 8.51
CA ASN A 34 -25.03 -2.44 7.72
C ASN A 34 -23.61 -1.95 8.03
N GLU A 35 -23.32 -1.65 9.30
CA GLU A 35 -21.98 -1.30 9.78
C GLU A 35 -21.59 -2.16 10.97
N VAL A 36 -20.27 -2.33 11.13
CA VAL A 36 -19.67 -2.89 12.34
C VAL A 36 -18.76 -1.86 12.99
N LEU A 37 -18.59 -1.94 14.30
CA LEU A 37 -17.55 -1.20 15.03
C LEU A 37 -16.37 -2.11 15.26
N ALA A 38 -15.18 -1.69 14.84
CA ALA A 38 -13.94 -2.39 15.11
C ALA A 38 -13.05 -1.61 16.10
N LYS A 39 -12.46 -2.31 17.08
CA LYS A 39 -11.34 -1.83 17.92
C LYS A 39 -10.07 -2.03 17.10
N VAL A 40 -9.36 -0.93 16.79
CA VAL A 40 -8.11 -0.95 16.02
C VAL A 40 -6.97 -1.40 16.91
N LEU A 41 -6.23 -2.42 16.48
CA LEU A 41 -5.09 -2.97 17.21
C LEU A 41 -3.78 -2.37 16.71
N TYR A 42 -3.59 -2.42 15.40
CA TYR A 42 -2.40 -1.92 14.72
C TYR A 42 -2.78 -1.18 13.44
N SER A 43 -1.94 -0.24 13.05
CA SER A 43 -2.07 0.45 11.76
C SER A 43 -0.71 0.73 11.15
N GLY A 44 -0.49 0.30 9.90
CA GLY A 44 0.67 0.72 9.12
C GLY A 44 0.61 2.21 8.81
N VAL A 45 1.78 2.82 8.59
CA VAL A 45 1.92 4.22 8.16
C VAL A 45 2.41 4.25 6.72
N CYS A 46 1.67 4.90 5.85
CA CYS A 46 1.96 4.99 4.42
C CYS A 46 2.34 6.41 4.02
N GLN A 47 3.16 6.53 2.98
CA GLN A 47 3.47 7.81 2.34
C GLN A 47 2.20 8.56 1.89
N SER A 48 1.14 7.83 1.51
CA SER A 48 -0.13 8.45 1.10
C SER A 48 -0.85 9.15 2.25
N ASP A 49 -0.72 8.68 3.49
CA ASP A 49 -1.25 9.36 4.68
C ASP A 49 -0.53 10.70 4.89
N LEU A 50 0.81 10.69 4.77
CA LEU A 50 1.64 11.91 4.83
C LEU A 50 1.26 12.88 3.71
N HIS A 51 1.15 12.42 2.45
CA HIS A 51 0.79 13.28 1.33
C HIS A 51 -0.60 13.91 1.51
N THR A 52 -1.56 13.17 2.05
CA THR A 52 -2.90 13.69 2.37
C THR A 52 -2.82 14.72 3.49
N GLN A 53 -2.12 14.43 4.59
CA GLN A 53 -1.91 15.34 5.71
C GLN A 53 -1.23 16.63 5.26
N ALA A 54 -0.19 16.54 4.42
CA ALA A 54 0.55 17.67 3.87
C ALA A 54 -0.24 18.48 2.81
N GLY A 55 -1.35 17.93 2.28
CA GLY A 55 -2.13 18.56 1.20
C GLY A 55 -1.48 18.49 -0.17
N ILE A 56 -0.58 17.53 -0.39
CA ILE A 56 0.15 17.31 -1.65
C ILE A 56 -0.26 16.03 -2.37
N ALA A 57 -1.25 15.29 -1.84
CA ALA A 57 -1.83 14.14 -2.55
C ALA A 57 -2.42 14.58 -3.90
N SER A 58 -2.21 13.79 -4.95
CA SER A 58 -2.60 14.13 -6.32
C SER A 58 -3.76 13.28 -6.84
N ASP A 59 -4.65 13.91 -7.61
CA ASP A 59 -5.69 13.23 -8.38
C ASP A 59 -5.11 12.55 -9.65
N SER A 60 -5.97 11.88 -10.43
CA SER A 60 -5.58 11.22 -11.68
C SER A 60 -5.06 12.17 -12.78
N ARG A 61 -5.15 13.47 -12.60
CA ARG A 61 -4.62 14.50 -13.51
C ARG A 61 -3.34 15.14 -12.98
N GLY A 62 -2.87 14.68 -11.80
CA GLY A 62 -1.73 15.25 -11.10
C GLY A 62 -2.02 16.62 -10.46
N ASN A 63 -3.30 16.93 -10.17
CA ASN A 63 -3.66 18.13 -9.43
C ASN A 63 -3.81 17.79 -7.93
N PRO A 64 -3.51 18.73 -7.02
CA PRO A 64 -3.71 18.49 -5.59
C PRO A 64 -5.16 18.17 -5.24
N ILE A 65 -5.35 17.15 -4.40
CA ILE A 65 -6.65 16.80 -3.82
C ILE A 65 -6.94 17.76 -2.67
N THR A 66 -7.95 18.62 -2.85
CA THR A 66 -8.34 19.63 -1.86
C THR A 66 -9.62 19.26 -1.11
N LYS A 67 -10.40 18.30 -1.62
CA LYS A 67 -11.64 17.86 -0.99
C LYS A 67 -11.35 16.66 -0.06
N VAL A 68 -10.91 16.97 1.15
CA VAL A 68 -10.66 16.03 2.22
C VAL A 68 -11.59 16.37 3.38
N LYS A 69 -12.18 15.33 4.02
CA LYS A 69 -12.94 15.51 5.27
C LYS A 69 -12.04 16.12 6.33
N LEU A 70 -12.48 17.18 6.99
CA LEU A 70 -11.74 17.84 8.07
C LEU A 70 -12.63 18.04 9.32
N PRO A 71 -12.14 17.84 10.54
CA PRO A 71 -10.83 17.23 10.81
C PRO A 71 -10.76 15.82 10.21
N HIS A 72 -9.58 15.42 9.69
CA HIS A 72 -9.36 14.13 9.09
C HIS A 72 -8.61 13.21 10.07
N VAL A 73 -9.04 11.97 10.21
CA VAL A 73 -8.27 10.89 10.84
C VAL A 73 -7.74 10.00 9.73
N GLY A 74 -6.41 9.98 9.56
CA GLY A 74 -5.76 9.17 8.52
C GLY A 74 -5.68 7.68 8.88
N GLY A 75 -4.90 6.94 8.06
CA GLY A 75 -4.67 5.51 8.24
C GLY A 75 -5.58 4.64 7.37
N HIS A 76 -4.95 3.83 6.52
CA HIS A 76 -5.65 2.89 5.62
C HIS A 76 -4.93 1.54 5.54
N GLU A 77 -4.18 1.21 6.58
CA GLU A 77 -3.47 -0.05 6.76
C GLU A 77 -3.78 -0.64 8.15
N GLY A 78 -5.03 -0.49 8.61
CA GLY A 78 -5.42 -0.90 9.95
C GLY A 78 -5.84 -2.36 10.05
N VAL A 79 -5.56 -2.99 11.19
CA VAL A 79 -6.12 -4.28 11.58
C VAL A 79 -6.80 -4.12 12.94
N GLY A 80 -8.03 -4.58 13.04
CA GLY A 80 -8.83 -4.50 14.27
C GLY A 80 -9.67 -5.74 14.50
N ARG A 81 -10.42 -5.74 15.61
CA ARG A 81 -11.42 -6.76 15.93
C ARG A 81 -12.80 -6.14 16.00
N ILE A 82 -13.82 -6.84 15.49
CA ILE A 82 -15.23 -6.42 15.60
C ILE A 82 -15.64 -6.47 17.08
N VAL A 83 -16.12 -5.34 17.61
CA VAL A 83 -16.57 -5.20 19.00
C VAL A 83 -18.06 -4.88 19.13
N ALA A 84 -18.70 -4.40 18.05
CA ALA A 84 -20.16 -4.26 17.95
C ALA A 84 -20.62 -4.44 16.51
N ILE A 85 -21.87 -4.87 16.36
CA ILE A 85 -22.51 -5.13 15.06
C ILE A 85 -23.79 -4.31 15.01
N GLY A 86 -23.92 -3.46 13.99
CA GLY A 86 -25.11 -2.66 13.75
C GLY A 86 -26.24 -3.50 13.13
N PRO A 87 -27.44 -2.93 13.04
CA PRO A 87 -28.58 -3.63 12.44
C PRO A 87 -28.39 -3.85 10.93
N GLY A 88 -28.94 -4.94 10.40
CA GLY A 88 -28.91 -5.25 8.96
C GLY A 88 -27.63 -5.87 8.44
N CYS A 89 -26.69 -6.20 9.31
CA CYS A 89 -25.49 -6.98 8.95
C CYS A 89 -25.85 -8.45 8.70
N ASP A 90 -25.05 -9.13 7.87
CA ASP A 90 -25.20 -10.55 7.59
C ASP A 90 -24.96 -11.40 8.86
N ASP A 91 -25.70 -12.49 8.98
CA ASP A 91 -25.68 -13.37 10.17
C ASP A 91 -24.36 -14.13 10.38
N ASP A 92 -23.45 -14.13 9.41
CA ASP A 92 -22.13 -14.76 9.49
C ASP A 92 -21.06 -13.85 10.12
N ILE A 93 -21.34 -12.55 10.26
CA ILE A 93 -20.43 -11.60 10.93
C ILE A 93 -20.45 -11.86 12.45
N ARG A 94 -19.28 -12.00 13.06
CA ARG A 94 -19.13 -12.34 14.47
C ARG A 94 -18.27 -11.32 15.24
N LEU A 95 -18.63 -11.09 16.51
CA LEU A 95 -17.78 -10.35 17.43
C LEU A 95 -16.43 -11.06 17.61
N GLY A 96 -15.36 -10.28 17.71
CA GLY A 96 -14.00 -10.77 17.86
C GLY A 96 -13.31 -11.13 16.55
N THR A 97 -14.01 -11.19 15.42
CA THR A 97 -13.42 -11.42 14.10
C THR A 97 -12.39 -10.34 13.75
N PHE A 98 -11.24 -10.74 13.22
CA PHE A 98 -10.27 -9.80 12.69
C PHE A 98 -10.74 -9.18 11.39
N VAL A 99 -10.60 -7.87 11.29
CA VAL A 99 -10.94 -7.11 10.08
C VAL A 99 -9.83 -6.16 9.69
N GLY A 100 -9.65 -6.03 8.37
CA GLY A 100 -8.70 -5.09 7.76
C GLY A 100 -9.38 -3.78 7.37
N ILE A 101 -8.72 -2.66 7.66
CA ILE A 101 -9.11 -1.31 7.26
C ILE A 101 -8.22 -0.92 6.08
N ARG A 102 -8.78 -0.95 4.86
CA ARG A 102 -8.06 -0.71 3.61
C ARG A 102 -8.33 0.68 3.05
N PHE A 103 -7.68 1.01 1.92
CA PHE A 103 -7.90 2.27 1.21
C PHE A 103 -9.40 2.54 0.94
N ALA A 104 -10.09 1.66 0.20
CA ALA A 104 -11.51 1.82 -0.08
C ALA A 104 -12.35 1.47 1.15
N SER A 105 -13.14 2.43 1.63
CA SER A 105 -14.04 2.27 2.77
C SER A 105 -15.41 1.71 2.35
N ARG A 106 -15.95 2.22 1.23
CA ARG A 106 -17.23 1.77 0.67
C ARG A 106 -17.16 1.67 -0.85
N ILE A 107 -17.94 0.75 -1.41
CA ILE A 107 -18.10 0.54 -2.87
C ILE A 107 -19.58 0.34 -3.21
N CYS A 108 -19.96 0.58 -4.47
CA CYS A 108 -21.37 0.43 -4.88
C CYS A 108 -21.79 -1.02 -5.19
N ARG A 109 -20.86 -1.98 -5.34
CA ARG A 109 -21.07 -3.42 -5.63
C ARG A 109 -21.80 -3.74 -6.93
N ARG A 110 -22.19 -2.75 -7.75
CA ARG A 110 -23.04 -2.94 -8.95
C ARG A 110 -22.57 -2.22 -10.21
N CYS A 111 -21.52 -1.40 -10.15
CA CYS A 111 -20.94 -0.83 -11.37
C CYS A 111 -20.07 -1.87 -12.10
N GLU A 112 -19.73 -1.58 -13.34
CA GLU A 112 -18.89 -2.45 -14.17
C GLU A 112 -17.60 -2.86 -13.49
N PHE A 113 -16.93 -1.92 -12.78
CA PHE A 113 -15.68 -2.20 -12.07
C PHE A 113 -15.89 -3.16 -10.90
N CYS A 114 -16.96 -2.96 -10.09
CA CYS A 114 -17.28 -3.88 -8.99
C CYS A 114 -17.61 -5.28 -9.52
N LEU A 115 -18.42 -5.38 -10.58
CA LEU A 115 -18.79 -6.66 -11.16
C LEU A 115 -17.61 -7.39 -11.82
N ALA A 116 -16.60 -6.65 -12.29
CA ALA A 116 -15.39 -7.19 -12.88
C ALA A 116 -14.28 -7.54 -11.87
N GLY A 117 -14.52 -7.44 -10.54
CA GLY A 117 -13.50 -7.63 -9.51
C GLY A 117 -12.38 -6.58 -9.55
N LYS A 118 -12.73 -5.36 -9.93
CA LYS A 118 -11.87 -4.17 -10.01
C LYS A 118 -12.45 -3.03 -9.18
N GLU A 119 -13.04 -3.35 -8.04
CA GLU A 119 -13.79 -2.44 -7.19
C GLU A 119 -12.97 -1.29 -6.62
N GLN A 120 -11.63 -1.36 -6.61
CA GLN A 120 -10.75 -0.22 -6.30
C GLN A 120 -10.93 0.95 -7.29
N HIS A 121 -11.53 0.72 -8.45
CA HIS A 121 -11.92 1.73 -9.44
C HIS A 121 -13.43 2.05 -9.41
N CYS A 122 -14.15 1.64 -8.37
CA CYS A 122 -15.57 1.92 -8.25
C CYS A 122 -15.85 3.43 -8.32
N ILE A 123 -16.73 3.85 -9.25
CA ILE A 123 -17.06 5.27 -9.48
C ILE A 123 -17.79 5.94 -8.32
N LYS A 124 -18.30 5.16 -7.35
CA LYS A 124 -18.99 5.62 -6.14
C LYS A 124 -18.26 5.23 -4.86
N SER A 125 -16.97 4.88 -4.97
CA SER A 125 -16.20 4.52 -3.78
C SER A 125 -15.91 5.74 -2.91
N THR A 126 -15.93 5.53 -1.59
CA THR A 126 -15.29 6.40 -0.60
C THR A 126 -14.00 5.73 -0.11
N ASN A 127 -13.14 6.50 0.54
CA ASN A 127 -11.88 5.97 1.04
C ASN A 127 -11.44 6.65 2.34
N HIS A 128 -10.57 5.97 3.09
CA HIS A 128 -10.04 6.40 4.37
C HIS A 128 -8.93 7.47 4.28
N LEU A 129 -8.51 7.86 3.08
CA LEU A 129 -7.54 8.94 2.90
C LEU A 129 -8.19 10.32 2.76
N HIS A 130 -9.43 10.38 2.24
CA HIS A 130 -10.03 11.67 1.88
C HIS A 130 -11.46 11.86 2.37
N HIS A 131 -12.26 10.78 2.45
CA HIS A 131 -13.70 10.88 2.61
C HIS A 131 -14.21 10.48 4.00
N GLU A 132 -13.58 9.47 4.59
CA GLU A 132 -13.98 8.89 5.87
C GLU A 132 -12.78 8.78 6.80
N ASP A 133 -13.01 8.72 8.11
CA ASP A 133 -11.93 8.52 9.08
C ASP A 133 -11.27 7.15 8.88
N GLY A 134 -9.97 7.11 9.03
CA GLY A 134 -9.15 5.92 8.89
C GLY A 134 -8.76 5.30 10.24
N SER A 135 -7.71 4.51 10.23
CA SER A 135 -7.30 3.64 11.35
C SER A 135 -6.40 4.31 12.40
N PHE A 136 -6.07 5.59 12.27
CA PHE A 136 -5.30 6.30 13.32
C PHE A 136 -6.21 6.76 14.47
N GLN A 137 -7.01 5.84 14.98
CA GLN A 137 -7.91 5.99 16.13
C GLN A 137 -8.19 4.63 16.75
N GLU A 138 -8.68 4.60 18.00
CA GLU A 138 -8.88 3.35 18.75
C GLU A 138 -10.10 2.53 18.25
N TYR A 139 -11.14 3.19 17.73
CA TYR A 139 -12.36 2.55 17.22
C TYR A 139 -12.82 3.18 15.91
N ILE A 140 -13.28 2.35 14.99
CA ILE A 140 -13.75 2.77 13.66
C ILE A 140 -15.00 2.02 13.25
N ALA A 141 -15.97 2.73 12.63
CA ALA A 141 -17.13 2.09 11.98
C ALA A 141 -16.77 1.71 10.54
N LEU A 142 -17.13 0.49 10.13
CA LEU A 142 -16.81 -0.08 8.81
C LEU A 142 -18.07 -0.58 8.12
N ASP A 143 -18.18 -0.42 6.79
CA ASP A 143 -19.25 -0.99 5.96
C ASP A 143 -19.20 -2.52 6.02
N ALA A 144 -20.21 -3.15 6.63
CA ALA A 144 -20.33 -4.59 6.76
C ALA A 144 -20.33 -5.31 5.41
N GLY A 145 -20.91 -4.69 4.40
CA GLY A 145 -20.96 -5.29 3.07
C GLY A 145 -19.68 -5.21 2.25
N TYR A 146 -18.60 -4.60 2.78
CA TYR A 146 -17.28 -4.56 2.13
C TYR A 146 -16.14 -4.82 3.12
N LEU A 147 -16.43 -5.59 4.17
CA LEU A 147 -15.42 -5.97 5.15
C LEU A 147 -14.27 -6.78 4.52
N THR A 148 -13.08 -6.55 5.02
CA THR A 148 -11.93 -7.42 4.81
C THR A 148 -11.81 -8.35 6.01
N ILE A 149 -12.55 -9.46 5.98
CA ILE A 149 -12.44 -10.47 7.03
C ILE A 149 -11.09 -11.17 6.89
N LEU A 150 -10.34 -11.17 7.98
CA LEU A 150 -8.99 -11.73 8.04
C LEU A 150 -9.00 -13.06 8.80
N PRO A 151 -8.09 -14.00 8.47
CA PRO A 151 -7.93 -15.25 9.20
C PRO A 151 -7.56 -15.01 10.68
N ASP A 152 -7.95 -15.94 11.57
CA ASP A 152 -7.65 -15.83 13.00
C ASP A 152 -6.18 -16.12 13.35
N ASP A 153 -5.46 -16.84 12.47
CA ASP A 153 -4.06 -17.27 12.64
C ASP A 153 -3.04 -16.28 12.03
N ILE A 154 -3.38 -14.98 12.02
CA ILE A 154 -2.47 -13.92 11.53
C ILE A 154 -1.78 -13.18 12.68
N ASP A 155 -0.65 -12.56 12.38
CA ASP A 155 -0.09 -11.48 13.20
C ASP A 155 -0.68 -10.15 12.71
N PRO A 156 -1.55 -9.47 13.50
CA PRO A 156 -2.21 -8.24 13.08
C PRO A 156 -1.23 -7.09 12.80
N ALA A 157 -0.07 -7.05 13.46
CA ALA A 157 0.95 -6.04 13.21
C ALA A 157 1.60 -6.22 11.82
N VAL A 158 1.83 -7.48 11.42
CA VAL A 158 2.45 -7.80 10.14
C VAL A 158 1.48 -7.58 8.97
N ILE A 159 0.18 -7.84 9.20
CA ILE A 159 -0.84 -7.74 8.14
C ILE A 159 -1.22 -6.29 7.80
N GLY A 160 -1.12 -5.35 8.73
CA GLY A 160 -1.47 -3.94 8.46
C GLY A 160 -0.90 -3.41 7.12
N PRO A 161 0.42 -3.38 6.94
CA PRO A 161 1.05 -2.93 5.69
C PRO A 161 0.68 -3.76 4.44
N VAL A 162 0.23 -5.00 4.61
CA VAL A 162 -0.18 -5.86 3.48
C VAL A 162 -1.48 -5.35 2.86
N LEU A 163 -2.33 -4.67 3.63
CA LEU A 163 -3.63 -4.17 3.19
C LEU A 163 -3.53 -3.00 2.18
N CYS A 164 -2.37 -2.36 2.08
CA CYS A 164 -2.08 -1.32 1.08
C CYS A 164 -0.83 -1.66 0.27
N ALA A 165 0.37 -1.55 0.89
CA ALA A 165 1.63 -1.75 0.19
C ALA A 165 1.77 -3.19 -0.36
N GLY A 166 1.40 -4.20 0.43
CA GLY A 166 1.42 -5.60 0.01
C GLY A 166 0.43 -5.87 -1.12
N LEU A 167 -0.81 -5.45 -0.96
CA LEU A 167 -1.85 -5.59 -1.98
C LEU A 167 -1.45 -4.93 -3.30
N THR A 168 -0.94 -3.68 -3.24
CA THR A 168 -0.52 -2.93 -4.42
C THR A 168 0.61 -3.62 -5.18
N THR A 169 1.61 -4.11 -4.46
CA THR A 169 2.77 -4.77 -5.08
C THR A 169 2.45 -6.19 -5.54
N TYR A 170 1.60 -6.92 -4.83
CA TYR A 170 1.05 -8.19 -5.30
C TYR A 170 0.34 -8.02 -6.65
N LYS A 171 -0.56 -7.03 -6.73
CA LYS A 171 -1.26 -6.70 -7.97
C LYS A 171 -0.31 -6.25 -9.07
N ALA A 172 0.69 -5.44 -8.77
CA ALA A 172 1.67 -4.98 -9.75
C ALA A 172 2.44 -6.14 -10.40
N VAL A 173 2.87 -7.12 -9.59
CA VAL A 173 3.51 -8.35 -10.08
C VAL A 173 2.55 -9.19 -10.91
N LYS A 174 1.30 -9.36 -10.46
CA LYS A 174 0.26 -10.10 -11.18
C LYS A 174 -0.07 -9.47 -12.54
N ASN A 175 -0.25 -8.14 -12.57
CA ASN A 175 -0.53 -7.39 -13.80
C ASN A 175 0.66 -7.33 -14.76
N ALA A 176 1.89 -7.47 -14.26
CA ALA A 176 3.09 -7.60 -15.08
C ALA A 176 3.18 -8.97 -15.78
N ASN A 177 2.26 -9.89 -15.48
CA ASN A 177 2.20 -11.24 -16.06
C ASN A 177 3.52 -12.02 -15.90
N VAL A 178 4.15 -11.86 -14.74
CA VAL A 178 5.44 -12.49 -14.39
C VAL A 178 5.31 -13.99 -14.35
N LYS A 179 6.27 -14.70 -14.92
CA LYS A 179 6.35 -16.16 -14.95
C LYS A 179 7.66 -16.64 -14.33
N ALA A 180 7.70 -17.92 -13.99
CA ALA A 180 8.92 -18.55 -13.51
C ALA A 180 10.05 -18.42 -14.54
N GLY A 181 11.23 -17.98 -14.07
CA GLY A 181 12.40 -17.72 -14.91
C GLY A 181 12.44 -16.33 -15.56
N ASP A 182 11.40 -15.51 -15.44
CA ASP A 182 11.40 -14.13 -15.94
C ASP A 182 12.34 -13.23 -15.14
N TRP A 183 13.05 -12.36 -15.83
CA TRP A 183 13.78 -11.26 -15.21
C TRP A 183 12.84 -10.11 -14.86
N VAL A 184 12.81 -9.76 -13.58
CA VAL A 184 11.98 -8.65 -13.06
C VAL A 184 12.88 -7.64 -12.35
N VAL A 185 12.81 -6.38 -12.81
CA VAL A 185 13.47 -5.26 -12.14
C VAL A 185 12.49 -4.60 -11.19
N VAL A 186 12.89 -4.39 -9.94
CA VAL A 186 12.13 -3.60 -8.96
C VAL A 186 12.92 -2.34 -8.66
N VAL A 187 12.38 -1.17 -9.04
CA VAL A 187 12.98 0.14 -8.78
C VAL A 187 12.42 0.71 -7.47
N GLY A 188 13.29 1.08 -6.54
CA GLY A 188 12.95 1.39 -5.15
C GLY A 188 12.85 0.13 -4.28
N ALA A 189 13.68 -0.87 -4.56
CA ALA A 189 13.58 -2.23 -4.02
C ALA A 189 13.71 -2.33 -2.49
N GLY A 190 14.46 -1.44 -1.85
CA GLY A 190 14.64 -1.41 -0.39
C GLY A 190 13.56 -0.61 0.37
N GLY A 191 12.66 0.05 -0.36
CA GLY A 191 11.58 0.84 0.24
C GLY A 191 10.38 0.01 0.71
N GLY A 192 9.40 0.73 1.30
CA GLY A 192 8.20 0.11 1.89
C GLY A 192 7.32 -0.68 0.92
N LEU A 193 7.26 -0.31 -0.36
CA LEU A 193 6.62 -1.06 -1.42
C LEU A 193 7.59 -2.08 -2.05
N GLY A 194 8.82 -1.63 -2.34
CA GLY A 194 9.79 -2.40 -3.11
C GLY A 194 10.16 -3.73 -2.46
N HIS A 195 10.38 -3.75 -1.14
CA HIS A 195 10.75 -4.99 -0.45
C HIS A 195 9.65 -6.08 -0.52
N LEU A 196 8.38 -5.68 -0.64
CA LEU A 196 7.27 -6.60 -0.87
C LEU A 196 7.19 -7.01 -2.34
N ALA A 197 7.42 -6.07 -3.28
CA ALA A 197 7.44 -6.38 -4.72
C ALA A 197 8.52 -7.43 -5.06
N VAL A 198 9.72 -7.30 -4.47
CA VAL A 198 10.81 -8.30 -4.61
C VAL A 198 10.33 -9.69 -4.18
N GLN A 199 9.71 -9.79 -3.02
CA GLN A 199 9.26 -11.06 -2.46
C GLN A 199 8.07 -11.66 -3.25
N TYR A 200 7.09 -10.85 -3.66
CA TYR A 200 5.98 -11.33 -4.49
C TYR A 200 6.45 -11.78 -5.88
N ALA A 201 7.38 -11.06 -6.52
CA ALA A 201 7.96 -11.47 -7.79
C ALA A 201 8.71 -12.81 -7.65
N ARG A 202 9.50 -12.98 -6.59
CA ARG A 202 10.14 -14.26 -6.27
C ARG A 202 9.14 -15.38 -6.01
N ALA A 203 8.06 -15.11 -5.29
CA ALA A 203 7.00 -16.09 -5.06
C ALA A 203 6.36 -16.60 -6.36
N GLN A 204 6.39 -15.79 -7.43
CA GLN A 204 6.00 -16.18 -8.79
C GLN A 204 7.10 -16.94 -9.56
N GLY A 205 8.28 -17.12 -8.96
CA GLY A 205 9.42 -17.78 -9.59
C GLY A 205 10.31 -16.86 -10.45
N ALA A 206 10.17 -15.55 -10.34
CA ALA A 206 11.01 -14.59 -11.06
C ALA A 206 12.45 -14.54 -10.53
N ILE A 207 13.37 -14.16 -11.40
CA ILE A 207 14.74 -13.75 -11.06
C ILE A 207 14.70 -12.23 -10.90
N VAL A 208 14.96 -11.73 -9.68
CA VAL A 208 14.72 -10.33 -9.35
C VAL A 208 16.02 -9.53 -9.30
N ILE A 209 16.04 -8.40 -10.01
CA ILE A 209 17.05 -7.34 -9.89
C ILE A 209 16.44 -6.21 -9.06
N GLY A 210 17.01 -5.91 -7.89
CA GLY A 210 16.62 -4.74 -7.10
C GLY A 210 17.48 -3.53 -7.47
N ILE A 211 16.84 -2.38 -7.70
CA ILE A 211 17.51 -1.09 -7.88
C ILE A 211 17.13 -0.18 -6.72
N ASP A 212 18.13 0.30 -5.96
CA ASP A 212 17.95 1.30 -4.90
C ASP A 212 19.29 2.03 -4.65
N GLY A 213 19.38 2.92 -3.67
CA GLY A 213 20.58 3.68 -3.35
C GLY A 213 21.29 3.19 -2.08
N GLY A 214 22.60 2.98 -2.15
CA GLY A 214 23.47 2.66 -1.03
C GLY A 214 23.63 1.18 -0.71
N ALA A 215 24.81 0.81 -0.20
CA ALA A 215 25.20 -0.58 0.06
C ALA A 215 24.30 -1.26 1.13
N ALA A 216 23.94 -0.55 2.20
CA ALA A 216 23.10 -1.09 3.27
C ALA A 216 21.74 -1.55 2.77
N LYS A 217 21.14 -0.84 1.81
CA LYS A 217 19.91 -1.29 1.14
C LYS A 217 20.19 -2.49 0.24
N GLY A 218 21.38 -2.59 -0.36
CA GLY A 218 21.77 -3.72 -1.19
C GLY A 218 21.78 -5.04 -0.41
N ASP A 219 22.36 -5.05 0.77
CA ASP A 219 22.37 -6.23 1.63
C ASP A 219 20.95 -6.67 2.01
N PHE A 220 20.11 -5.71 2.41
CA PHE A 220 18.72 -5.96 2.73
C PHE A 220 17.93 -6.51 1.51
N VAL A 221 18.08 -5.90 0.33
CA VAL A 221 17.38 -6.32 -0.90
C VAL A 221 17.80 -7.73 -1.31
N LYS A 222 19.04 -8.12 -1.12
CA LYS A 222 19.52 -9.49 -1.34
C LYS A 222 18.99 -10.47 -0.28
N GLU A 223 18.97 -10.06 0.99
CA GLU A 223 18.41 -10.87 2.10
C GLU A 223 16.94 -11.26 1.83
N ILE A 224 16.12 -10.33 1.36
CA ILE A 224 14.72 -10.57 1.02
C ILE A 224 14.53 -11.29 -0.32
N GLY A 225 15.63 -11.54 -1.02
CA GLY A 225 15.76 -12.50 -2.10
C GLY A 225 15.88 -11.94 -3.50
N ALA A 226 16.30 -10.74 -3.71
CA ALA A 226 16.77 -10.33 -5.02
C ALA A 226 18.03 -11.12 -5.41
N SER A 227 18.10 -11.56 -6.66
CA SER A 227 19.26 -12.26 -7.20
C SER A 227 20.42 -11.30 -7.45
N GLU A 228 20.09 -10.08 -7.86
CA GLU A 228 21.04 -9.00 -8.14
C GLU A 228 20.58 -7.69 -7.49
N TYR A 229 21.55 -6.82 -7.20
CA TYR A 229 21.31 -5.47 -6.73
C TYR A 229 22.15 -4.48 -7.54
N ILE A 230 21.51 -3.39 -7.95
CA ILE A 230 22.16 -2.27 -8.64
C ILE A 230 22.00 -1.03 -7.77
N ASP A 231 23.10 -0.46 -7.32
CA ASP A 231 23.13 0.83 -6.65
C ASP A 231 23.12 1.96 -7.68
N PHE A 232 21.99 2.69 -7.76
CA PHE A 232 21.85 3.78 -8.71
C PHE A 232 22.76 4.98 -8.40
N THR A 233 23.32 5.07 -7.19
CA THR A 233 24.21 6.17 -6.80
C THR A 233 25.63 5.99 -7.33
N THR A 234 26.02 4.74 -7.62
CA THR A 234 27.35 4.37 -8.09
C THR A 234 27.37 3.79 -9.51
N THR A 235 26.21 3.50 -10.10
CA THR A 235 26.07 2.92 -11.44
C THR A 235 25.66 4.01 -12.45
N PRO A 236 26.56 4.46 -13.33
CA PRO A 236 26.30 5.59 -14.23
C PRO A 236 25.18 5.30 -15.25
N ASN A 237 25.11 4.08 -15.80
CA ASN A 237 24.12 3.66 -16.78
C ASN A 237 23.35 2.43 -16.30
N LEU A 238 22.21 2.68 -15.66
CA LEU A 238 21.33 1.63 -15.12
C LEU A 238 20.76 0.75 -16.22
N THR A 239 20.38 1.34 -17.34
CA THR A 239 19.79 0.63 -18.47
C THR A 239 20.76 -0.39 -19.06
N GLU A 240 21.99 0.02 -19.35
CA GLU A 240 23.01 -0.89 -19.88
C GLU A 240 23.31 -2.02 -18.89
N LYS A 241 23.40 -1.71 -17.60
CA LYS A 241 23.65 -2.73 -16.57
C LYS A 241 22.53 -3.77 -16.48
N VAL A 242 21.27 -3.35 -16.59
CA VAL A 242 20.12 -4.27 -16.64
C VAL A 242 20.17 -5.11 -17.91
N ILE A 243 20.43 -4.52 -19.08
CA ILE A 243 20.52 -5.24 -20.36
C ILE A 243 21.65 -6.29 -20.31
N GLU A 244 22.81 -5.95 -19.75
CA GLU A 244 23.93 -6.87 -19.55
C GLU A 244 23.52 -8.08 -18.70
N LEU A 245 22.93 -7.85 -17.51
CA LEU A 245 22.54 -8.90 -16.58
C LEU A 245 21.45 -9.81 -17.13
N THR A 246 20.53 -9.25 -17.92
CA THR A 246 19.36 -9.97 -18.46
C THR A 246 19.55 -10.49 -19.88
N SER A 247 20.71 -10.24 -20.50
CA SER A 247 21.01 -10.60 -21.89
C SER A 247 19.96 -10.09 -22.88
N GLY A 248 19.54 -8.81 -22.73
CA GLY A 248 18.63 -8.17 -23.71
C GLY A 248 17.45 -7.43 -23.12
N GLY A 249 17.36 -7.29 -21.82
CA GLY A 249 16.33 -6.54 -21.09
C GLY A 249 15.42 -7.41 -20.22
N ALA A 250 14.74 -6.77 -19.31
CA ALA A 250 13.85 -7.42 -18.34
C ALA A 250 12.46 -7.74 -18.93
N ASN A 251 11.83 -8.81 -18.44
CA ASN A 251 10.44 -9.15 -18.76
C ASN A 251 9.46 -8.13 -18.16
N ALA A 252 9.78 -7.64 -16.97
CA ALA A 252 8.99 -6.60 -16.33
C ALA A 252 9.89 -5.64 -15.55
N VAL A 253 9.50 -4.37 -15.50
CA VAL A 253 10.06 -3.35 -14.60
C VAL A 253 8.93 -2.80 -13.73
N ILE A 254 9.04 -2.99 -12.41
CA ILE A 254 8.07 -2.54 -11.42
C ILE A 254 8.65 -1.31 -10.73
N VAL A 255 8.06 -0.13 -10.96
CA VAL A 255 8.53 1.13 -10.39
C VAL A 255 7.75 1.43 -9.12
N THR A 256 8.35 1.17 -7.96
CA THR A 256 7.78 1.48 -6.65
C THR A 256 8.27 2.81 -6.07
N ALA A 257 9.37 3.34 -6.61
CA ALA A 257 9.90 4.63 -6.23
C ALA A 257 8.98 5.78 -6.69
N ALA A 258 8.74 6.75 -5.82
CA ALA A 258 7.99 7.97 -6.13
C ALA A 258 8.89 9.02 -6.83
N SER A 259 9.48 8.66 -7.96
CA SER A 259 10.46 9.47 -8.70
C SER A 259 10.15 9.49 -10.19
N VAL A 260 9.95 10.68 -10.75
CA VAL A 260 9.74 10.87 -12.21
C VAL A 260 10.90 10.30 -13.02
N LYS A 261 12.15 10.51 -12.56
CA LYS A 261 13.35 9.99 -13.22
C LYS A 261 13.37 8.46 -13.30
N ALA A 262 12.90 7.78 -12.24
CA ALA A 262 12.80 6.32 -12.23
C ALA A 262 11.86 5.80 -13.32
N PHE A 263 10.72 6.47 -13.53
CA PHE A 263 9.78 6.12 -14.61
C PHE A 263 10.34 6.37 -16.02
N GLN A 264 11.10 7.45 -16.20
CA GLN A 264 11.68 7.80 -17.50
C GLN A 264 12.71 6.77 -17.99
N GLN A 265 13.46 6.17 -17.07
CA GLN A 265 14.48 5.16 -17.40
C GLN A 265 13.92 3.74 -17.50
N ALA A 266 12.78 3.47 -16.87
CA ALA A 266 12.27 2.11 -16.67
C ALA A 266 11.91 1.39 -17.99
N ALA A 267 11.35 2.11 -18.97
CA ALA A 267 10.94 1.51 -20.24
C ALA A 267 12.12 1.04 -21.11
N ASP A 268 13.28 1.69 -20.97
CA ASP A 268 14.49 1.34 -21.73
C ASP A 268 15.13 0.04 -21.21
N MET A 269 14.85 -0.34 -19.97
CA MET A 269 15.33 -1.60 -19.36
C MET A 269 14.54 -2.82 -19.84
N LEU A 270 13.40 -2.63 -20.55
CA LEU A 270 12.52 -3.70 -20.99
C LEU A 270 13.00 -4.37 -22.27
N LYS A 271 12.89 -5.68 -22.35
CA LYS A 271 12.98 -6.44 -23.58
C LYS A 271 11.73 -6.27 -24.47
N VAL A 272 11.77 -6.82 -25.68
CA VAL A 272 10.58 -6.92 -26.55
C VAL A 272 9.47 -7.69 -25.84
N GLY A 273 8.24 -7.15 -25.87
CA GLY A 273 7.07 -7.69 -25.19
C GLY A 273 7.06 -7.45 -23.67
N GLY A 274 8.00 -6.68 -23.12
CA GLY A 274 8.12 -6.43 -21.69
C GLY A 274 7.03 -5.51 -21.13
N THR A 275 6.83 -5.56 -19.81
CA THR A 275 5.80 -4.79 -19.10
C THR A 275 6.42 -3.76 -18.14
N LEU A 276 6.05 -2.49 -18.31
CA LEU A 276 6.26 -1.43 -17.31
C LEU A 276 5.08 -1.40 -16.35
N SER A 277 5.32 -1.72 -15.10
CA SER A 277 4.32 -1.74 -14.03
C SER A 277 4.51 -0.51 -13.14
N CYS A 278 3.62 0.48 -13.27
CA CYS A 278 3.66 1.75 -12.56
C CYS A 278 2.94 1.63 -11.21
N VAL A 279 3.63 1.97 -10.12
CA VAL A 279 3.13 1.85 -8.73
C VAL A 279 3.32 3.13 -7.94
N GLY A 280 4.56 3.60 -7.79
CA GLY A 280 4.88 4.82 -7.04
C GLY A 280 4.22 6.06 -7.66
N ILE A 281 3.70 6.95 -6.82
CA ILE A 281 3.12 8.23 -7.27
C ILE A 281 4.06 9.35 -6.82
N PRO A 282 4.77 10.03 -7.73
CA PRO A 282 5.57 11.20 -7.40
C PRO A 282 4.70 12.32 -6.79
N ALA A 283 5.22 13.05 -5.81
CA ALA A 283 4.55 14.22 -5.26
C ALA A 283 4.46 15.36 -6.29
N GLU A 284 5.49 15.46 -7.13
CA GLU A 284 5.53 16.39 -8.27
C GLU A 284 4.80 15.83 -9.49
N LYS A 285 4.23 16.72 -10.30
CA LYS A 285 3.59 16.32 -11.55
C LYS A 285 4.64 15.83 -12.55
N GLY A 286 4.57 14.56 -12.92
CA GLY A 286 5.48 13.93 -13.85
C GLY A 286 4.75 13.31 -15.05
N TYR A 287 5.52 13.05 -16.12
CA TYR A 287 5.05 12.39 -17.34
C TYR A 287 5.96 11.24 -17.69
N LEU A 288 5.37 10.18 -18.23
CA LEU A 288 6.15 9.09 -18.83
C LEU A 288 6.65 9.54 -20.22
N LEU A 289 7.95 9.64 -20.38
CA LEU A 289 8.59 10.12 -21.63
C LEU A 289 9.14 8.98 -22.50
N THR A 290 8.41 7.86 -22.58
CA THR A 290 8.79 6.75 -23.46
C THR A 290 8.47 7.07 -24.90
N PRO A 291 9.43 6.97 -25.86
CA PRO A 291 9.15 7.19 -27.27
C PRO A 291 8.06 6.25 -27.79
N ILE A 292 7.10 6.78 -28.54
CA ILE A 292 6.00 5.98 -29.13
C ILE A 292 6.57 4.85 -30.00
N SER A 293 7.64 5.13 -30.76
CA SER A 293 8.35 4.13 -31.56
C SER A 293 8.86 2.95 -30.72
N SER A 294 9.39 3.22 -29.51
CA SER A 294 9.83 2.17 -28.59
C SER A 294 8.66 1.30 -28.15
N ILE A 295 7.52 1.91 -27.79
CA ILE A 295 6.32 1.18 -27.39
C ILE A 295 5.84 0.28 -28.54
N VAL A 296 5.75 0.82 -29.76
CA VAL A 296 5.24 0.09 -30.93
C VAL A 296 6.20 -1.00 -31.38
N ILE A 297 7.49 -0.67 -31.58
CA ILE A 297 8.48 -1.62 -32.11
C ILE A 297 8.79 -2.75 -31.15
N LYS A 298 8.89 -2.44 -29.86
CA LYS A 298 9.11 -3.46 -28.82
C LYS A 298 7.83 -4.15 -28.36
N GLY A 299 6.62 -3.66 -28.73
CA GLY A 299 5.35 -4.21 -28.24
C GLY A 299 5.25 -4.12 -26.71
N LEU A 300 5.63 -2.98 -26.11
CA LEU A 300 5.65 -2.81 -24.67
C LEU A 300 4.23 -2.71 -24.10
N HIS A 301 4.05 -3.26 -22.91
CA HIS A 301 2.85 -3.10 -22.09
C HIS A 301 3.13 -2.09 -20.98
N ILE A 302 2.21 -1.13 -20.78
CA ILE A 302 2.30 -0.16 -19.68
C ILE A 302 1.04 -0.31 -18.83
N THR A 303 1.20 -0.59 -17.54
CA THR A 303 0.07 -0.81 -16.62
C THR A 303 0.23 0.02 -15.34
N GLY A 304 -0.89 0.62 -14.88
CA GLY A 304 -0.98 1.32 -13.60
C GLY A 304 -1.61 0.41 -12.54
N ASN A 305 -1.17 0.57 -11.29
CA ASN A 305 -1.61 -0.27 -10.18
C ASN A 305 -2.00 0.60 -8.97
N LEU A 306 -3.31 0.67 -8.72
CA LEU A 306 -3.88 1.30 -7.54
C LEU A 306 -4.42 0.20 -6.62
N VAL A 307 -3.80 -0.01 -5.47
CA VAL A 307 -4.18 -1.05 -4.52
C VAL A 307 -4.62 -2.35 -5.25
N GLY A 308 -5.72 -2.97 -4.88
CA GLY A 308 -6.28 -4.14 -5.56
C GLY A 308 -7.69 -4.44 -5.06
N SER A 309 -8.32 -5.48 -5.61
CA SER A 309 -9.62 -5.99 -5.19
C SER A 309 -9.54 -6.68 -3.82
N LEU A 310 -10.69 -6.92 -3.20
CA LEU A 310 -10.78 -7.71 -1.96
C LEU A 310 -10.18 -9.11 -2.14
N LYS A 311 -10.47 -9.76 -3.28
CA LYS A 311 -9.89 -11.06 -3.61
C LYS A 311 -8.37 -11.01 -3.64
N GLU A 312 -7.79 -10.04 -4.34
CA GLU A 312 -6.33 -9.86 -4.42
C GLU A 312 -5.72 -9.54 -3.05
N CYS A 313 -6.46 -8.82 -2.19
CA CYS A 313 -6.03 -8.57 -0.82
C CYS A 313 -5.90 -9.87 -0.01
N LEU A 314 -6.90 -10.72 -0.07
CA LEU A 314 -6.90 -12.01 0.64
C LEU A 314 -5.82 -12.97 0.08
N GLU A 315 -5.58 -12.97 -1.24
CA GLU A 315 -4.48 -13.71 -1.86
C GLU A 315 -3.11 -13.22 -1.34
N ALA A 316 -2.91 -11.89 -1.23
CA ALA A 316 -1.68 -11.29 -0.71
C ALA A 316 -1.49 -11.60 0.79
N VAL A 317 -2.56 -11.53 1.59
CA VAL A 317 -2.56 -11.91 3.01
C VAL A 317 -2.21 -13.38 3.20
N ASP A 318 -2.75 -14.28 2.38
CA ASP A 318 -2.47 -15.71 2.48
C ASP A 318 -0.99 -16.05 2.23
N LEU A 319 -0.34 -15.38 1.28
CA LEU A 319 1.10 -15.55 1.05
C LEU A 319 1.93 -15.12 2.27
N VAL A 320 1.51 -14.08 2.98
CA VAL A 320 2.18 -13.65 4.23
C VAL A 320 1.88 -14.61 5.37
N ARG A 321 0.61 -15.00 5.56
CA ARG A 321 0.18 -15.97 6.56
C ARG A 321 0.96 -17.30 6.45
N ARG A 322 1.21 -17.75 5.23
CA ARG A 322 1.99 -18.98 4.93
C ARG A 322 3.51 -18.78 5.02
N GLY A 323 3.99 -17.56 5.33
CA GLY A 323 5.41 -17.26 5.44
C GLY A 323 6.18 -17.22 4.12
N VAL A 324 5.48 -17.20 2.97
CA VAL A 324 6.09 -17.06 1.64
C VAL A 324 6.61 -15.64 1.42
N VAL A 325 5.85 -14.65 1.90
CA VAL A 325 6.25 -13.24 1.94
C VAL A 325 6.33 -12.80 3.40
N LYS A 326 7.41 -12.11 3.74
CA LYS A 326 7.70 -11.66 5.12
C LYS A 326 7.90 -10.14 5.11
N PRO A 327 6.87 -9.35 5.41
CA PRO A 327 7.00 -7.92 5.53
C PRO A 327 8.04 -7.53 6.58
N LYS A 328 8.95 -6.63 6.24
CA LYS A 328 9.88 -6.04 7.21
C LYS A 328 9.18 -4.88 7.90
N ILE A 329 8.86 -5.05 9.17
CA ILE A 329 8.15 -4.04 9.95
C ILE A 329 8.96 -3.60 11.18
N SER A 330 8.70 -2.37 11.64
CA SER A 330 9.05 -1.89 12.97
C SER A 330 7.77 -1.41 13.67
N ILE A 331 7.53 -1.87 14.90
CA ILE A 331 6.35 -1.48 15.68
C ILE A 331 6.74 -0.31 16.57
N ARG A 332 5.91 0.76 16.55
CA ARG A 332 6.12 1.97 17.32
C ARG A 332 4.85 2.40 18.08
N PRO A 333 4.97 3.18 19.16
CA PRO A 333 3.82 3.76 19.85
C PRO A 333 2.96 4.61 18.91
N PHE A 334 1.66 4.71 19.21
CA PHE A 334 0.73 5.52 18.41
C PHE A 334 1.14 7.00 18.38
N GLU A 335 1.66 7.49 19.49
CA GLU A 335 2.09 8.86 19.67
C GLU A 335 3.28 9.27 18.78
N ASP A 336 4.02 8.30 18.24
CA ASP A 336 5.16 8.54 17.35
C ASP A 336 4.76 8.94 15.91
N LEU A 337 3.47 8.94 15.57
CA LEU A 337 3.00 9.23 14.20
C LEU A 337 3.60 10.50 13.59
N PRO A 338 3.71 11.66 14.30
CA PRO A 338 4.34 12.86 13.72
C PRO A 338 5.81 12.64 13.38
N THR A 339 6.57 12.00 14.27
CA THR A 339 7.99 11.69 14.04
C THR A 339 8.18 10.74 12.86
N ILE A 340 7.28 9.75 12.71
CA ILE A 340 7.30 8.82 11.58
C ILE A 340 7.04 9.56 10.26
N TYR A 341 6.17 10.55 10.25
CA TYR A 341 5.94 11.38 9.07
C TYR A 341 7.20 12.17 8.67
N ASP A 342 7.92 12.73 9.63
CA ASP A 342 9.20 13.41 9.39
C ASP A 342 10.28 12.47 8.82
N GLU A 343 10.35 11.24 9.33
CA GLU A 343 11.24 10.20 8.84
C GLU A 343 10.88 9.72 7.42
N LEU A 344 9.57 9.59 7.14
CA LEU A 344 9.08 9.23 5.80
C LEU A 344 9.40 10.30 4.77
N GLU A 345 9.25 11.59 5.12
CA GLU A 345 9.58 12.72 4.24
C GLU A 345 11.06 12.72 3.85
N LYS A 346 11.93 12.36 4.80
CA LYS A 346 13.39 12.23 4.58
C LYS A 346 13.79 10.95 3.87
N GLY A 347 12.88 9.97 3.70
CA GLY A 347 13.18 8.66 3.13
C GLY A 347 14.04 7.77 4.05
N GLU A 348 14.00 7.99 5.35
CA GLU A 348 14.81 7.31 6.36
C GLU A 348 14.15 6.01 6.90
N VAL A 349 12.91 5.72 6.54
CA VAL A 349 12.18 4.54 7.02
C VAL A 349 12.54 3.30 6.21
N PRO A 350 13.24 2.30 6.78
CA PRO A 350 13.46 1.02 6.14
C PRO A 350 12.22 0.12 6.30
N GLY A 351 11.77 -0.52 5.20
CA GLY A 351 10.58 -1.38 5.24
C GLY A 351 9.30 -0.60 5.58
N ARG A 352 8.57 -1.05 6.60
CA ARG A 352 7.30 -0.43 7.02
C ARG A 352 7.30 -0.13 8.51
N VAL A 353 6.69 0.99 8.89
CA VAL A 353 6.40 1.29 10.31
C VAL A 353 4.93 0.96 10.59
N VAL A 354 4.68 0.35 11.72
CA VAL A 354 3.35 -0.01 12.21
C VAL A 354 3.16 0.60 13.59
N LEU A 355 2.07 1.33 13.76
CA LEU A 355 1.65 1.90 15.02
C LEU A 355 0.89 0.85 15.84
N LYS A 356 1.22 0.70 17.11
CA LYS A 356 0.40 -0.01 18.09
C LYS A 356 -0.67 0.97 18.58
N ILE A 357 -1.92 0.79 18.13
CA ILE A 357 -3.05 1.68 18.45
C ILE A 357 -3.69 1.27 19.78
N ALA A 358 -4.07 0.00 19.94
CA ALA A 358 -4.64 -0.48 21.18
C ALA A 358 -3.60 -0.48 22.29
N LYS A 359 -3.96 0.06 23.45
CA LYS A 359 -3.22 -0.13 24.71
C LYS A 359 -3.38 -1.58 25.14
N ASP A 360 -2.35 -2.15 25.78
CA ASP A 360 -2.43 -3.48 26.39
C ASP A 360 -3.55 -3.45 27.44
N GLU A 361 -4.38 -4.51 27.45
CA GLU A 361 -5.41 -4.72 28.49
C GLU A 361 -4.76 -5.23 29.76
#